data_c0af233d353e41a3eefb8c8cabb01873
#
_entry.id   c0af233d353e41a3eefb8c8cabb01873
#
_cell.length_a   1.000
_cell.length_b   1.000
_cell.length_c   1.000
_cell.angle_alpha   90.00
_cell.angle_beta   90.00
_cell.angle_gamma   90.00
#
_symmetry.space_group_name_H-M   'P 1'
#
loop_
_entity.id
_entity.type
_entity.pdbx_description
1 polymer ?
#
loop_
_entity_poly.entity_id
_entity_poly.type
_entity_poly.pdbx_seq_one_letter_code
_entity_poly.pdbx_strand_id
1 'polypeptide(L)'
;MAAALRHLPAPRAAGGRGKAPLLSWLGGPGRRTAAAAAARPEEAMAANPIVTSKQREEVVHGVPTEVVCTAFSNSILVVVTQYGKLGTLVYVDPNTIGDNIGRPSLTTKVLLGKDEPLVHVCAKNLVAFVSQEAGNKPVLLAMALKDKTMEGIQALREVIRSCQVW
;
A
#
# COMPACT_ATOMS: atom_id res chain seq x y z
N MET A 1 -52.95 32.01 -33.75
CA MET A 1 -52.23 33.12 -34.38
C MET A 1 -50.82 32.68 -34.69
N ALA A 2 -50.56 32.66 -35.97
CA ALA A 2 -49.29 32.17 -36.54
C ALA A 2 -48.26 33.29 -36.59
N ALA A 3 -46.98 32.93 -36.44
CA ALA A 3 -45.84 33.68 -36.94
C ALA A 3 -44.63 32.80 -36.84
N ALA A 4 -44.24 32.32 -37.89
CA ALA A 4 -43.35 32.75 -38.94
C ALA A 4 -41.88 32.31 -38.63
N LEU A 5 -41.57 31.15 -39.18
CA LEU A 5 -40.23 30.71 -39.45
C LEU A 5 -39.49 31.72 -40.35
N ARG A 6 -38.33 32.10 -39.97
CA ARG A 6 -37.35 32.72 -40.91
C ARG A 6 -36.14 31.85 -41.02
N HIS A 7 -36.03 31.34 -42.18
CA HIS A 7 -34.87 30.66 -42.75
C HIS A 7 -33.65 31.60 -42.78
N LEU A 8 -32.54 31.12 -42.31
CA LEU A 8 -31.24 31.75 -42.53
C LEU A 8 -30.38 30.83 -43.40
N PRO A 9 -29.81 31.37 -44.45
CA PRO A 9 -28.99 30.55 -45.34
C PRO A 9 -27.59 30.31 -44.78
N ALA A 10 -27.09 29.17 -45.09
CA ALA A 10 -25.75 28.76 -44.78
C ALA A 10 -24.70 29.59 -45.51
N PRO A 11 -23.59 29.91 -44.88
CA PRO A 11 -22.46 30.51 -45.61
C PRO A 11 -21.69 29.44 -46.38
N ARG A 12 -21.43 29.79 -47.60
CA ARG A 12 -20.63 29.04 -48.55
C ARG A 12 -19.20 28.83 -48.06
N ALA A 13 -18.72 27.66 -48.29
CA ALA A 13 -17.32 27.32 -48.22
C ALA A 13 -16.50 28.12 -49.22
N ALA A 14 -15.54 28.84 -48.73
CA ALA A 14 -14.48 29.40 -49.53
C ALA A 14 -13.27 28.49 -49.43
N GLY A 15 -12.91 27.91 -50.51
CA GLY A 15 -11.71 27.14 -50.65
C GLY A 15 -10.48 27.98 -50.51
N GLY A 16 -9.70 27.65 -49.57
CA GLY A 16 -8.35 28.18 -49.44
C GLY A 16 -7.42 26.98 -49.38
N ARG A 17 -6.78 26.73 -50.48
CA ARG A 17 -5.65 25.79 -50.53
C ARG A 17 -4.47 26.45 -49.86
N GLY A 18 -4.41 26.32 -48.59
CA GLY A 18 -3.19 26.59 -47.88
C GLY A 18 -2.37 25.30 -47.85
N LYS A 19 -1.30 25.34 -48.58
CA LYS A 19 -0.29 24.31 -48.47
C LYS A 19 0.23 24.35 -47.04
N ALA A 20 -0.04 23.36 -46.33
CA ALA A 20 0.60 23.16 -45.05
C ALA A 20 2.10 23.02 -45.30
N PRO A 21 2.89 23.73 -44.62
CA PRO A 21 4.31 23.52 -44.74
C PRO A 21 4.74 22.20 -44.07
N LEU A 22 5.28 21.54 -45.12
CA LEU A 22 5.62 20.31 -44.77
C LEU A 22 6.74 20.24 -43.96
N LEU A 23 7.07 20.59 -43.09
CA LEU A 23 8.17 20.38 -42.69
C LEU A 23 8.68 20.35 -41.61
N SER A 24 8.61 21.04 -41.37
CA SER A 24 9.29 21.39 -40.38
C SER A 24 9.62 20.52 -39.31
N TRP A 25 8.94 19.62 -39.20
CA TRP A 25 9.11 18.88 -38.16
C TRP A 25 9.91 17.80 -38.31
N LEU A 26 10.52 17.70 -39.21
CA LEU A 26 11.49 16.83 -39.26
C LEU A 26 12.61 17.13 -38.45
N GLY A 27 12.52 18.21 -37.96
CA GLY A 27 13.54 18.51 -37.21
C GLY A 27 13.64 17.81 -36.00
N GLY A 28 14.09 17.32 -35.55
CA GLY A 28 14.37 16.86 -34.30
C GLY A 28 14.42 15.45 -34.29
N PRO A 29 15.48 14.87 -34.32
CA PRO A 29 15.62 13.63 -33.72
C PRO A 29 15.18 13.81 -32.31
N GLY A 30 13.99 13.46 -32.20
CA GLY A 30 13.40 13.72 -31.05
C GLY A 30 14.08 13.28 -29.91
N ARG A 31 14.03 13.97 -29.20
CA ARG A 31 14.08 13.71 -28.00
C ARG A 31 13.08 12.76 -27.68
N ARG A 32 13.20 11.68 -28.09
CA ARG A 32 12.58 10.70 -27.53
C ARG A 32 13.20 10.59 -26.36
N THR A 33 12.65 11.03 -25.72
CA THR A 33 12.90 10.98 -24.42
C THR A 33 13.19 9.67 -23.98
N ALA A 34 14.20 9.62 -23.54
CA ALA A 34 14.72 8.50 -22.91
C ALA A 34 13.86 7.92 -21.83
N ALA A 35 12.89 8.59 -21.50
CA ALA A 35 11.99 8.12 -20.50
C ALA A 35 11.35 6.78 -20.83
N ALA A 36 11.12 6.59 -22.08
CA ALA A 36 10.57 5.31 -22.47
C ALA A 36 11.56 4.19 -22.40
N ALA A 37 12.79 4.54 -22.45
CA ALA A 37 13.81 3.54 -22.37
C ALA A 37 14.10 3.10 -20.97
N ALA A 38 13.43 3.70 -20.08
CA ALA A 38 13.63 3.37 -18.71
C ALA A 38 12.99 2.08 -18.28
N ALA A 39 12.31 1.42 -19.14
CA ALA A 39 12.04 0.04 -18.91
C ALA A 39 13.37 -0.69 -18.89
N ARG A 40 13.99 -0.69 -17.77
CA ARG A 40 15.29 -1.27 -17.60
C ARG A 40 15.17 -2.76 -17.75
N PRO A 41 15.84 -3.31 -18.69
CA PRO A 41 15.91 -4.76 -18.80
C PRO A 41 16.42 -5.42 -17.52
N GLU A 42 17.17 -4.67 -16.79
CA GLU A 42 17.71 -5.13 -15.51
C GLU A 42 16.63 -5.35 -14.45
N GLU A 43 15.61 -4.54 -14.42
CA GLU A 43 14.47 -4.78 -13.53
C GLU A 43 13.64 -5.98 -13.99
N ALA A 44 13.58 -6.22 -15.28
CA ALA A 44 12.93 -7.40 -15.82
C ALA A 44 13.75 -8.68 -15.59
N MET A 45 15.05 -8.53 -15.38
CA MET A 45 15.94 -9.63 -15.09
C MET A 45 16.16 -9.86 -13.60
N ALA A 46 15.68 -8.99 -12.74
CA ALA A 46 15.65 -9.23 -11.31
C ALA A 46 14.68 -10.37 -11.05
N ALA A 47 15.21 -11.56 -11.05
CA ALA A 47 14.46 -12.79 -11.19
C ALA A 47 13.48 -13.03 -10.05
N ASN A 48 13.76 -12.56 -8.86
CA ASN A 48 12.88 -12.71 -7.70
C ASN A 48 12.94 -11.44 -6.87
N PRO A 49 11.81 -10.83 -6.56
CA PRO A 49 11.79 -9.73 -5.64
C PRO A 49 12.27 -10.22 -4.28
N ILE A 50 13.31 -9.59 -3.76
CA ILE A 50 13.84 -9.86 -2.43
C ILE A 50 12.81 -9.51 -1.36
N VAL A 51 11.89 -8.64 -1.71
CA VAL A 51 10.87 -8.11 -0.83
C VAL A 51 9.52 -8.24 -1.54
N THR A 52 8.55 -8.85 -0.86
CA THR A 52 7.17 -8.93 -1.31
C THR A 52 6.31 -8.03 -0.45
N SER A 53 5.53 -7.16 -1.07
CA SER A 53 4.65 -6.23 -0.37
C SER A 53 3.24 -6.30 -0.93
N LYS A 54 2.26 -6.17 -0.03
CA LYS A 54 0.85 -6.10 -0.38
C LYS A 54 0.17 -5.04 0.47
N GLN A 55 -0.68 -4.26 -0.16
CA GLN A 55 -1.44 -3.20 0.49
C GLN A 55 -2.94 -3.47 0.34
N ARG A 56 -3.71 -3.07 1.33
CA ARG A 56 -5.16 -3.12 1.32
C ARG A 56 -5.74 -1.94 2.07
N GLU A 57 -6.83 -1.42 1.53
CA GLU A 57 -7.65 -0.42 2.19
C GLU A 57 -9.03 -1.04 2.44
N GLU A 58 -9.53 -0.85 3.65
CA GLU A 58 -10.83 -1.36 4.05
C GLU A 58 -11.45 -0.47 5.13
N VAL A 59 -12.78 -0.41 5.17
CA VAL A 59 -13.48 0.30 6.23
C VAL A 59 -13.80 -0.67 7.36
N VAL A 60 -13.14 -0.50 8.50
CA VAL A 60 -13.33 -1.34 9.68
C VAL A 60 -14.14 -0.56 10.72
N HIS A 61 -15.32 -1.04 11.05
CA HIS A 61 -16.26 -0.39 11.97
C HIS A 61 -16.50 1.10 11.64
N GLY A 62 -16.65 1.41 10.36
CA GLY A 62 -16.86 2.78 9.89
C GLY A 62 -15.61 3.65 9.84
N VAL A 63 -14.44 3.09 10.12
CA VAL A 63 -13.17 3.82 10.08
C VAL A 63 -12.34 3.34 8.88
N PRO A 64 -11.96 4.25 7.96
CA PRO A 64 -11.03 3.92 6.88
C PRO A 64 -9.70 3.44 7.46
N THR A 65 -9.27 2.28 7.01
CA THR A 65 -8.09 1.60 7.51
C THR A 65 -7.21 1.17 6.35
N GLU A 66 -5.94 1.48 6.44
CA GLU A 66 -4.93 1.02 5.49
C GLU A 66 -4.04 -0.01 6.15
N VAL A 67 -3.79 -1.09 5.46
CA VAL A 67 -2.90 -2.15 5.91
C VAL A 67 -1.87 -2.43 4.84
N VAL A 68 -0.60 -2.46 5.22
CA VAL A 68 0.50 -2.85 4.35
C VAL A 68 1.28 -3.97 5.02
N CYS A 69 1.46 -5.07 4.34
CA CYS A 69 2.31 -6.17 4.78
C CYS A 69 3.48 -6.32 3.83
N THR A 70 4.68 -6.40 4.37
CA THR A 70 5.90 -6.57 3.60
C THR A 70 6.74 -7.69 4.20
N ALA A 71 7.06 -8.69 3.39
CA ALA A 71 7.91 -9.79 3.80
C ALA A 71 9.36 -9.52 3.40
N PHE A 72 10.22 -9.48 4.40
CA PHE A 72 11.67 -9.50 4.22
C PHE A 72 12.21 -10.91 4.47
N SER A 73 13.47 -11.14 4.17
CA SER A 73 14.10 -12.45 4.38
C SER A 73 14.08 -12.90 5.84
N ASN A 74 14.24 -11.97 6.76
CA ASN A 74 14.41 -12.24 8.19
C ASN A 74 13.31 -11.68 9.08
N SER A 75 12.36 -10.95 8.54
CA SER A 75 11.31 -10.29 9.32
C SER A 75 10.09 -9.96 8.46
N ILE A 76 8.96 -9.67 9.10
CA ILE A 76 7.75 -9.18 8.46
C ILE A 76 7.47 -7.77 8.98
N LEU A 77 7.18 -6.85 8.07
CA LEU A 77 6.70 -5.52 8.43
C LEU A 77 5.19 -5.48 8.21
N VAL A 78 4.46 -5.08 9.21
CA VAL A 78 3.02 -4.85 9.15
C VAL A 78 2.74 -3.41 9.54
N VAL A 79 2.07 -2.67 8.68
CA VAL A 79 1.62 -1.30 8.95
C VAL A 79 0.10 -1.31 8.96
N VAL A 80 -0.49 -0.82 10.04
CA VAL A 80 -1.95 -0.66 10.17
C VAL A 80 -2.23 0.76 10.61
N THR A 81 -2.88 1.53 9.76
CA THR A 81 -3.16 2.92 10.06
C THR A 81 -4.61 3.31 9.80
N GLN A 82 -5.18 4.03 10.77
CA GLN A 82 -6.48 4.68 10.71
C GLN A 82 -6.35 6.21 10.74
N TYR A 83 -5.12 6.70 10.74
CA TYR A 83 -4.80 8.13 10.76
C TYR A 83 -3.92 8.58 9.58
N GLY A 84 -3.58 7.65 8.68
CA GLY A 84 -2.66 7.95 7.57
C GLY A 84 -1.22 8.25 8.01
N LYS A 85 -0.80 7.72 9.15
CA LYS A 85 0.56 7.90 9.68
C LYS A 85 1.05 6.64 10.36
N LEU A 86 2.37 6.58 10.59
CA LEU A 86 3.02 5.39 11.12
C LEU A 86 2.59 5.06 12.57
N GLY A 87 2.42 6.06 13.40
CA GLY A 87 2.01 5.89 14.80
C GLY A 87 3.09 5.27 15.67
N THR A 88 2.72 4.25 16.43
CA THR A 88 3.62 3.53 17.32
C THR A 88 4.27 2.35 16.62
N LEU A 89 5.59 2.24 16.72
CA LEU A 89 6.35 1.15 16.14
C LEU A 89 6.75 0.17 17.24
N VAL A 90 6.34 -1.09 17.06
CA VAL A 90 6.57 -2.17 18.02
C VAL A 90 7.29 -3.31 17.34
N TYR A 91 8.36 -3.77 17.95
CA TYR A 91 9.04 -4.99 17.55
C TYR A 91 8.47 -6.17 18.34
N VAL A 92 8.03 -7.20 17.63
CA VAL A 92 7.45 -8.40 18.22
C VAL A 92 8.34 -9.57 17.85
N ASP A 93 8.98 -10.16 18.85
CA ASP A 93 9.90 -11.26 18.70
C ASP A 93 9.28 -12.55 19.27
N PRO A 94 9.21 -13.62 18.48
CA PRO A 94 8.85 -14.92 19.00
C PRO A 94 10.02 -15.49 19.79
N ASN A 95 9.95 -15.39 21.10
CA ASN A 95 10.98 -15.93 21.96
C ASN A 95 10.84 -17.46 22.03
N THR A 96 11.76 -18.14 21.37
CA THR A 96 11.81 -19.60 21.38
C THR A 96 12.50 -20.17 22.62
N ILE A 97 13.09 -19.30 23.45
CA ILE A 97 13.87 -19.69 24.62
C ILE A 97 13.13 -19.26 25.88
N GLY A 98 12.09 -19.93 26.22
CA GLY A 98 11.57 -19.60 27.51
C GLY A 98 10.15 -19.97 27.72
N ASP A 99 10.01 -21.00 28.25
CA ASP A 99 9.17 -21.54 29.29
C ASP A 99 9.06 -23.03 29.04
N ASN A 100 9.30 -23.78 30.05
CA ASN A 100 9.28 -25.26 30.09
C ASN A 100 7.94 -25.90 29.67
N ILE A 101 7.09 -25.16 28.97
CA ILE A 101 5.74 -25.57 28.60
C ILE A 101 5.49 -25.56 27.09
N GLY A 102 6.51 -25.29 26.27
CA GLY A 102 6.39 -25.43 24.80
C GLY A 102 5.43 -24.46 24.12
N ARG A 103 5.03 -23.39 24.78
CA ARG A 103 4.26 -22.29 24.11
C ARG A 103 5.20 -21.19 23.67
N PRO A 104 5.15 -20.80 22.40
CA PRO A 104 5.93 -19.66 21.94
C PRO A 104 5.45 -18.40 22.67
N SER A 105 6.32 -17.84 23.52
CA SER A 105 6.03 -16.58 24.14
C SER A 105 6.48 -15.45 23.20
N LEU A 106 5.62 -14.45 23.04
CA LEU A 106 5.94 -13.28 22.24
C LEU A 106 6.45 -12.16 23.15
N THR A 107 7.66 -11.70 22.85
CA THR A 107 8.23 -10.52 23.49
C THR A 107 7.93 -9.31 22.63
N THR A 108 7.53 -8.21 23.24
CA THR A 108 7.22 -6.95 22.56
C THR A 108 8.07 -5.82 23.08
N LYS A 109 8.63 -5.02 22.16
CA LYS A 109 9.42 -3.84 22.50
C LYS A 109 8.95 -2.67 21.66
N VAL A 110 8.61 -1.56 22.31
CA VAL A 110 8.27 -0.31 21.63
C VAL A 110 9.56 0.35 21.15
N LEU A 111 9.66 0.60 19.86
CA LEU A 111 10.81 1.25 19.23
C LEU A 111 10.56 2.75 19.03
N LEU A 112 9.31 3.12 18.78
CA LEU A 112 8.91 4.51 18.57
C LEU A 112 7.49 4.70 19.10
N GLY A 113 7.26 5.81 19.77
CA GLY A 113 5.97 6.16 20.39
C GLY A 113 5.94 5.95 21.87
N LYS A 114 4.73 5.97 22.44
CA LYS A 114 4.55 5.77 23.88
C LYS A 114 4.52 4.30 24.22
N ASP A 115 5.27 3.94 25.25
CA ASP A 115 5.27 2.59 25.78
C ASP A 115 4.16 2.49 26.84
N GLU A 116 3.04 1.92 26.42
CA GLU A 116 1.86 1.71 27.26
C GLU A 116 1.47 0.23 27.26
N PRO A 117 0.98 -0.34 28.36
CA PRO A 117 0.58 -1.75 28.44
C PRO A 117 -0.40 -2.16 27.34
N LEU A 118 -1.34 -1.27 26.99
CA LEU A 118 -2.31 -1.52 25.95
C LEU A 118 -1.68 -1.71 24.56
N VAL A 119 -0.58 -1.01 24.29
CA VAL A 119 0.16 -1.12 23.04
C VAL A 119 0.71 -2.55 22.87
N HIS A 120 1.28 -3.10 23.93
CA HIS A 120 1.80 -4.46 23.91
C HIS A 120 0.71 -5.52 23.72
N VAL A 121 -0.45 -5.33 24.37
CA VAL A 121 -1.59 -6.22 24.22
C VAL A 121 -2.14 -6.17 22.79
N CYS A 122 -2.34 -4.97 22.24
CA CYS A 122 -2.78 -4.81 20.86
C CYS A 122 -1.79 -5.42 19.87
N ALA A 123 -0.50 -5.14 20.05
CA ALA A 123 0.54 -5.68 19.18
C ALA A 123 0.55 -7.21 19.17
N LYS A 124 0.55 -7.85 20.32
CA LYS A 124 0.48 -9.31 20.43
C LYS A 124 -0.75 -9.87 19.73
N ASN A 125 -1.91 -9.29 19.99
CA ASN A 125 -3.15 -9.76 19.38
C ASN A 125 -3.20 -9.56 17.87
N LEU A 126 -2.62 -8.50 17.36
CA LEU A 126 -2.62 -8.23 15.92
C LEU A 126 -1.69 -9.13 15.13
N VAL A 127 -0.51 -9.44 15.65
CA VAL A 127 0.53 -10.08 14.84
C VAL A 127 1.04 -11.43 15.36
N ALA A 128 0.47 -11.98 16.41
CA ALA A 128 0.86 -13.30 16.89
C ALA A 128 0.77 -14.37 15.81
N PHE A 129 -0.33 -14.36 15.05
CA PHE A 129 -0.53 -15.30 13.95
C PHE A 129 0.42 -15.07 12.79
N VAL A 130 0.79 -13.82 12.52
CA VAL A 130 1.73 -13.46 11.45
C VAL A 130 3.09 -14.11 11.71
N SER A 131 3.61 -13.98 12.92
CA SER A 131 4.87 -14.59 13.31
C SER A 131 4.82 -16.11 13.19
N GLN A 132 3.74 -16.74 13.67
CA GLN A 132 3.57 -18.18 13.61
C GLN A 132 3.49 -18.71 12.16
N GLU A 133 2.69 -18.08 11.33
CA GLU A 133 2.52 -18.46 9.92
C GLU A 133 3.76 -18.17 9.08
N ALA A 134 4.54 -17.16 9.46
CA ALA A 134 5.79 -16.79 8.80
C ALA A 134 7.01 -17.63 9.24
N GLY A 135 6.79 -18.74 9.95
CA GLY A 135 7.90 -19.58 10.42
C GLY A 135 8.64 -19.00 11.62
N ASN A 136 7.92 -18.40 12.53
CA ASN A 136 8.46 -17.74 13.73
C ASN A 136 9.43 -16.61 13.42
N LYS A 137 9.19 -15.87 12.36
CA LYS A 137 9.94 -14.64 12.09
C LYS A 137 9.49 -13.50 12.99
N PRO A 138 10.41 -12.62 13.38
CA PRO A 138 10.03 -11.41 14.10
C PRO A 138 9.18 -10.50 13.23
N VAL A 139 8.28 -9.78 13.86
CA VAL A 139 7.36 -8.85 13.20
C VAL A 139 7.60 -7.44 13.69
N LEU A 140 7.75 -6.53 12.75
CA LEU A 140 7.81 -5.11 13.03
C LEU A 140 6.41 -4.55 12.74
N LEU A 141 5.71 -4.09 13.77
CA LEU A 141 4.36 -3.57 13.66
C LEU A 141 4.33 -2.06 13.85
N ALA A 142 3.90 -1.34 12.83
CA ALA A 142 3.54 0.06 12.95
C ALA A 142 2.02 0.18 13.06
N MET A 143 1.54 0.78 14.13
CA MET A 143 0.10 0.92 14.35
C MET A 143 -0.32 2.32 14.76
N ALA A 144 -1.33 2.85 14.09
CA ALA A 144 -2.00 4.10 14.42
C ALA A 144 -3.50 3.86 14.43
N LEU A 145 -4.04 3.43 15.57
CA LEU A 145 -5.41 2.96 15.72
C LEU A 145 -6.28 3.97 16.44
N LYS A 146 -7.48 4.20 15.91
CA LYS A 146 -8.57 4.94 16.57
C LYS A 146 -9.32 4.04 17.54
N ASP A 147 -9.63 2.82 17.06
CA ASP A 147 -10.33 1.82 17.83
C ASP A 147 -9.34 0.76 18.33
N LYS A 148 -9.23 0.65 19.65
CA LYS A 148 -8.39 -0.34 20.31
C LYS A 148 -9.22 -1.36 21.08
N THR A 149 -10.51 -1.48 20.77
CA THR A 149 -11.37 -2.50 21.35
C THR A 149 -10.98 -3.88 20.85
N MET A 150 -11.34 -4.91 21.60
CA MET A 150 -11.04 -6.30 21.18
C MET A 150 -11.73 -6.65 19.86
N GLU A 151 -12.93 -6.13 19.66
CA GLU A 151 -13.68 -6.32 18.40
C GLU A 151 -12.97 -5.65 17.22
N GLY A 152 -12.52 -4.41 17.41
CA GLY A 152 -11.72 -3.69 16.41
C GLY A 152 -10.42 -4.42 16.08
N ILE A 153 -9.72 -4.92 17.09
CA ILE A 153 -8.47 -5.68 16.90
C ILE A 153 -8.73 -7.00 16.14
N GLN A 154 -9.84 -7.69 16.43
CA GLN A 154 -10.19 -8.91 15.69
C GLN A 154 -10.51 -8.62 14.23
N ALA A 155 -11.28 -7.57 13.95
CA ALA A 155 -11.56 -7.16 12.59
C ALA A 155 -10.27 -6.78 11.84
N LEU A 156 -9.37 -6.04 12.45
CA LEU A 156 -8.06 -5.69 11.89
C LEU A 156 -7.20 -6.93 11.59
N ARG A 157 -7.25 -7.96 12.43
CA ARG A 157 -6.55 -9.22 12.15
C ARG A 157 -6.99 -9.87 10.85
N GLU A 158 -8.29 -9.85 10.55
CA GLU A 158 -8.80 -10.42 9.30
C GLU A 158 -8.32 -9.61 8.09
N VAL A 159 -8.25 -8.28 8.21
CA VAL A 159 -7.69 -7.43 7.15
C VAL A 159 -6.20 -7.74 6.95
N ILE A 160 -5.42 -7.86 8.02
CA ILE A 160 -4.00 -8.24 7.95
C ILE A 160 -3.86 -9.62 7.28
N ARG A 161 -4.69 -10.59 7.64
CA ARG A 161 -4.68 -11.92 7.04
C ARG A 161 -4.96 -11.89 5.55
N SER A 162 -5.85 -11.01 5.11
CA SER A 162 -6.12 -10.80 3.68
C SER A 162 -4.95 -10.18 2.91
N CYS A 163 -4.01 -9.57 3.63
CA CYS A 163 -2.79 -8.98 3.11
C CYS A 163 -1.57 -9.92 3.22
N GLN A 164 -1.78 -11.18 3.43
CA GLN A 164 -0.70 -12.15 3.60
C GLN A 164 0.32 -12.12 2.46
N VAL A 165 1.60 -12.08 2.84
CA VAL A 165 2.77 -12.10 1.94
C VAL A 165 3.86 -13.08 2.41
N TRP A 166 3.65 -13.74 3.55
CA TRP A 166 4.52 -14.74 4.17
C TRP A 166 4.06 -16.16 3.88
#